data_7dcdd7d028e630973a983e498f373e95
#
_entry.id   7dcdd7d028e630973a983e498f373e95
#
_cell.length_a   1.000
_cell.length_b   1.000
_cell.length_c   1.000
_cell.angle_alpha   90.00
_cell.angle_beta   90.00
_cell.angle_gamma   90.00
#
_symmetry.space_group_name_H-M   'P 1'
#
loop_
_entity.id
_entity.type
_entity.pdbx_description
1 polymer ?
#
loop_
_entity_poly.entity_id
_entity_poly.type
_entity_poly.pdbx_seq_one_letter_code
_entity_poly.pdbx_strand_id
1 'polypeptide(L)'
;MFFIFLGFILSSYSISATSLSRIIPSHKIKHNILVENNRIINFETIGGIADNSSLDTCWANAHLLNQTFASMQHGDTLLIPFNKTFWLMGGIYARELAYVTIQIDGILKFSDDQTVWPRNPQTQQVHECFFFEQLNYVTFTSSLPLGHKGIIDGSGQNWWGLVEYLLIGENRPRLLSIYNSTNLLVENILLKNSPYWTFLANDIANLEIRHTDVDARRRPDAQHHDLNEMTAFNTDGFDVAGTNVWIHDCNIWNDDDCIAVKEQSSSSIHSSCSENMLFERINASGVGLTIGSIGPSATHTCVRNITFRDCTMYNTFKGIYLKSRPGQIGHTGEITNVIYENILINNASQWAIWIGPQQAGYKDACSLLWPFIPDTSCPIPIGITWNNIILRNITVNEPHLSPGVILGNSSNPMLNVLFDNVLVTKPGFLPWGKRYYACEGVEGIAQGNTQPPPPCFKIKPF
;
A
#
# COMPACT_ATOMS: atom_id res chain seq x y z
N MET A 1 6.81 -49.29 51.99
CA MET A 1 8.04 -48.58 51.67
C MET A 1 8.28 -48.73 50.18
N PHE A 2 7.62 -47.90 49.40
CA PHE A 2 7.78 -47.82 47.95
C PHE A 2 7.80 -46.35 47.59
N PHE A 3 8.92 -45.85 47.13
CA PHE A 3 9.09 -44.51 46.60
C PHE A 3 8.69 -44.53 45.13
N ILE A 4 7.68 -43.71 44.76
CA ILE A 4 7.34 -43.43 43.39
C ILE A 4 8.00 -42.10 43.03
N PHE A 5 8.99 -42.10 42.13
CA PHE A 5 9.56 -40.94 41.48
C PHE A 5 8.63 -40.51 40.37
N LEU A 6 7.96 -39.35 40.51
CA LEU A 6 7.32 -38.64 39.39
C LEU A 6 8.41 -37.81 38.70
N GLY A 7 8.84 -38.28 37.52
CA GLY A 7 9.66 -37.49 36.63
C GLY A 7 8.81 -36.42 35.91
N PHE A 8 9.04 -35.15 36.23
CA PHE A 8 8.55 -34.05 35.41
C PHE A 8 9.35 -34.00 34.12
N ILE A 9 8.72 -34.35 33.00
CA ILE A 9 9.25 -34.08 31.65
C ILE A 9 9.00 -32.60 31.35
N LEU A 10 10.02 -31.79 31.57
CA LEU A 10 10.11 -30.45 31.02
C LEU A 10 10.35 -30.60 29.50
N SER A 11 9.30 -30.54 28.72
CA SER A 11 9.44 -30.36 27.27
C SER A 11 9.91 -28.91 27.01
N SER A 12 11.22 -28.78 26.90
CA SER A 12 11.83 -27.57 26.31
C SER A 12 11.41 -27.48 24.85
N TYR A 13 10.40 -26.68 24.57
CA TYR A 13 10.19 -26.18 23.23
C TYR A 13 11.36 -25.26 22.88
N SER A 14 12.38 -25.82 22.26
CA SER A 14 13.34 -25.05 21.48
C SER A 14 12.58 -24.55 20.26
N ILE A 15 12.24 -23.27 20.24
CA ILE A 15 11.87 -22.58 19.01
C ILE A 15 13.16 -22.62 18.18
N SER A 16 13.27 -23.64 17.33
CA SER A 16 14.22 -23.66 16.25
C SER A 16 13.97 -22.41 15.43
N ALA A 17 14.92 -21.49 15.48
CA ALA A 17 15.05 -20.46 14.44
C ALA A 17 15.38 -21.20 13.14
N THR A 18 14.37 -21.84 12.55
CA THR A 18 14.42 -22.21 11.15
C THR A 18 14.71 -20.91 10.44
N SER A 19 15.92 -20.80 9.93
CA SER A 19 16.29 -19.79 8.95
C SER A 19 15.15 -19.73 7.96
N LEU A 20 14.30 -18.68 8.05
CA LEU A 20 13.43 -18.29 6.98
C LEU A 20 14.39 -17.99 5.82
N SER A 21 14.71 -19.06 5.08
CA SER A 21 15.39 -18.98 3.82
C SER A 21 14.68 -17.88 3.05
N ARG A 22 15.44 -16.86 2.68
CA ARG A 22 15.05 -15.71 1.89
C ARG A 22 13.86 -16.07 1.03
N ILE A 23 12.66 -15.58 1.38
CA ILE A 23 11.54 -15.52 0.45
C ILE A 23 11.93 -14.39 -0.51
N ILE A 24 12.89 -14.67 -1.34
CA ILE A 24 13.04 -13.95 -2.59
C ILE A 24 12.00 -14.64 -3.46
N PRO A 25 11.01 -13.93 -3.98
CA PRO A 25 10.22 -14.48 -5.07
C PRO A 25 11.25 -14.97 -6.09
N SER A 26 11.31 -16.27 -6.33
CA SER A 26 12.36 -16.91 -7.14
C SER A 26 12.25 -16.56 -8.63
N HIS A 27 11.54 -15.52 -8.94
CA HIS A 27 11.23 -15.08 -10.27
C HIS A 27 11.69 -13.63 -10.47
N LYS A 28 12.95 -13.47 -10.87
CA LYS A 28 13.17 -12.42 -11.86
C LYS A 28 12.28 -12.79 -13.01
N ILE A 29 11.23 -12.01 -13.26
CA ILE A 29 10.38 -12.19 -14.43
C ILE A 29 11.31 -12.00 -15.62
N LYS A 30 11.90 -13.13 -16.09
CA LYS A 30 12.72 -13.10 -17.31
C LYS A 30 11.76 -13.06 -18.47
N HIS A 31 11.49 -11.88 -18.98
CA HIS A 31 10.84 -11.69 -20.27
C HIS A 31 11.80 -12.10 -21.42
N ASN A 32 12.34 -13.32 -21.38
CA ASN A 32 13.02 -13.90 -22.52
C ASN A 32 11.99 -14.69 -23.34
N ILE A 33 10.98 -14.00 -23.85
CA ILE A 33 10.09 -14.58 -24.85
C ILE A 33 10.67 -14.18 -26.20
N LEU A 34 11.07 -15.18 -26.98
CA LEU A 34 11.34 -15.00 -28.40
C LEU A 34 10.00 -14.66 -29.07
N VAL A 35 9.68 -13.37 -29.14
CA VAL A 35 8.51 -12.89 -29.85
C VAL A 35 8.97 -12.55 -31.27
N GLU A 36 8.43 -13.25 -32.26
CA GLU A 36 8.78 -13.07 -33.67
C GLU A 36 8.37 -11.72 -34.28
N ASN A 37 7.51 -10.93 -33.57
CA ASN A 37 7.05 -9.61 -34.02
C ASN A 37 7.25 -8.55 -32.94
N ASN A 38 8.31 -7.77 -33.01
CA ASN A 38 8.54 -6.59 -32.16
C ASN A 38 8.04 -5.32 -32.85
N ARG A 39 6.74 -5.16 -33.03
CA ARG A 39 6.18 -3.94 -33.57
C ARG A 39 6.18 -2.82 -32.54
N ILE A 40 6.80 -1.69 -32.86
CA ILE A 40 6.73 -0.48 -32.05
C ILE A 40 5.62 0.41 -32.60
N ILE A 41 4.61 0.65 -31.78
CA ILE A 41 3.47 1.53 -32.07
C ILE A 41 3.78 2.87 -31.40
N ASN A 42 4.35 3.81 -32.16
CA ASN A 42 4.60 5.14 -31.64
C ASN A 42 3.30 5.93 -31.63
N PHE A 43 2.88 6.37 -30.44
CA PHE A 43 1.57 7.01 -30.23
C PHE A 43 1.39 8.28 -31.06
N GLU A 44 2.44 9.11 -31.21
CA GLU A 44 2.39 10.32 -32.08
C GLU A 44 2.20 9.96 -33.54
N THR A 45 2.88 8.92 -34.03
CA THR A 45 2.82 8.55 -35.46
C THR A 45 1.50 7.92 -35.86
N ILE A 46 0.76 7.34 -34.93
CA ILE A 46 -0.57 6.77 -35.21
C ILE A 46 -1.70 7.77 -35.05
N GLY A 47 -1.39 9.05 -34.74
CA GLY A 47 -2.36 10.13 -34.67
C GLY A 47 -2.53 10.74 -33.28
N GLY A 48 -1.75 10.37 -32.30
CA GLY A 48 -1.72 11.02 -30.99
C GLY A 48 -1.29 12.48 -31.09
N ILE A 49 -2.05 13.37 -30.49
CA ILE A 49 -1.84 14.81 -30.51
C ILE A 49 -1.08 15.22 -29.27
N ALA A 50 0.19 15.59 -29.46
CA ALA A 50 1.05 16.04 -28.38
C ALA A 50 0.88 17.54 -28.08
N ASP A 51 1.23 17.92 -26.85
CA ASP A 51 1.41 19.29 -26.37
C ASP A 51 0.17 20.21 -26.57
N ASN A 52 -1.03 19.61 -26.57
CA ASN A 52 -2.31 20.31 -26.66
C ASN A 52 -3.27 19.81 -25.57
N SER A 53 -3.69 20.73 -24.70
CA SER A 53 -4.55 20.45 -23.53
C SER A 53 -6.04 20.68 -23.79
N SER A 54 -6.47 20.94 -25.02
CA SER A 54 -7.90 21.13 -25.32
C SER A 54 -8.71 19.87 -24.99
N LEU A 55 -9.97 20.05 -24.57
CA LEU A 55 -10.85 18.93 -24.25
C LEU A 55 -11.02 17.97 -25.42
N ASP A 56 -11.15 18.50 -26.65
CA ASP A 56 -11.24 17.67 -27.86
C ASP A 56 -10.00 16.79 -28.02
N THR A 57 -8.81 17.33 -27.74
CA THR A 57 -7.57 16.57 -27.77
C THR A 57 -7.54 15.51 -26.68
N CYS A 58 -7.97 15.85 -25.46
CA CYS A 58 -8.04 14.88 -24.36
C CYS A 58 -8.90 13.67 -24.71
N TRP A 59 -10.07 13.91 -25.31
CA TRP A 59 -10.96 12.86 -25.77
C TRP A 59 -10.39 12.08 -26.96
N ALA A 60 -9.84 12.79 -27.97
CA ALA A 60 -9.24 12.14 -29.14
C ALA A 60 -8.09 11.19 -28.76
N ASN A 61 -7.18 11.65 -27.89
CA ASN A 61 -6.07 10.84 -27.41
C ASN A 61 -6.54 9.65 -26.56
N ALA A 62 -7.53 9.83 -25.68
CA ALA A 62 -8.08 8.73 -24.87
C ALA A 62 -8.74 7.66 -25.75
N HIS A 63 -9.53 8.08 -26.75
CA HIS A 63 -10.12 7.16 -27.72
C HIS A 63 -9.06 6.41 -28.54
N LEU A 64 -8.02 7.11 -29.00
CA LEU A 64 -6.93 6.48 -29.73
C LEU A 64 -6.17 5.46 -28.87
N LEU A 65 -5.93 5.74 -27.59
CA LEU A 65 -5.32 4.76 -26.67
C LEU A 65 -6.20 3.52 -26.52
N ASN A 66 -7.51 3.69 -26.30
CA ASN A 66 -8.45 2.58 -26.20
C ASN A 66 -8.45 1.71 -27.48
N GLN A 67 -8.45 2.34 -28.66
CA GLN A 67 -8.35 1.63 -29.94
C GLN A 67 -7.00 0.92 -30.10
N THR A 68 -5.92 1.58 -29.67
CA THR A 68 -4.58 1.00 -29.71
C THR A 68 -4.50 -0.25 -28.85
N PHE A 69 -4.92 -0.17 -27.58
CA PHE A 69 -4.93 -1.33 -26.69
C PHE A 69 -5.77 -2.49 -27.24
N ALA A 70 -6.95 -2.20 -27.80
CA ALA A 70 -7.80 -3.23 -28.41
C ALA A 70 -7.18 -3.90 -29.64
N SER A 71 -6.17 -3.28 -30.28
CA SER A 71 -5.50 -3.77 -31.48
C SER A 71 -4.11 -4.35 -31.24
N MET A 72 -3.56 -4.22 -30.02
CA MET A 72 -2.24 -4.73 -29.67
C MET A 72 -2.19 -6.26 -29.77
N GLN A 73 -1.07 -6.75 -30.26
CA GLN A 73 -0.78 -8.17 -30.38
C GLN A 73 0.43 -8.54 -29.53
N HIS A 74 0.64 -9.83 -29.30
CA HIS A 74 1.80 -10.32 -28.58
C HIS A 74 3.10 -9.80 -29.20
N GLY A 75 3.97 -9.23 -28.40
CA GLY A 75 5.24 -8.62 -28.78
C GLY A 75 5.17 -7.14 -29.11
N ASP A 76 3.98 -6.55 -29.18
CA ASP A 76 3.85 -5.13 -29.46
C ASP A 76 4.37 -4.28 -28.30
N THR A 77 5.00 -3.17 -28.66
CA THR A 77 5.35 -2.10 -27.73
C THR A 77 4.60 -0.83 -28.11
N LEU A 78 3.72 -0.36 -27.23
CA LEU A 78 3.19 1.01 -27.32
C LEU A 78 4.23 1.97 -26.78
N LEU A 79 4.69 2.90 -27.60
CA LEU A 79 5.66 3.94 -27.23
C LEU A 79 4.99 5.31 -27.11
N ILE A 80 5.05 5.88 -25.90
CA ILE A 80 4.79 7.31 -25.66
C ILE A 80 6.12 8.04 -25.77
N PRO A 81 6.37 8.80 -26.85
CA PRO A 81 7.70 9.30 -27.17
C PRO A 81 8.19 10.36 -26.19
N PHE A 82 9.52 10.38 -25.99
CA PHE A 82 10.22 11.33 -25.13
C PHE A 82 9.94 12.80 -25.48
N ASN A 83 9.93 13.66 -24.47
CA ASN A 83 9.73 15.10 -24.59
C ASN A 83 8.40 15.52 -25.23
N LYS A 84 7.37 14.68 -25.07
CA LYS A 84 6.00 14.95 -25.51
C LYS A 84 5.03 14.77 -24.36
N THR A 85 4.02 15.64 -24.30
CA THR A 85 2.90 15.52 -23.37
C THR A 85 1.62 15.21 -24.12
N PHE A 86 1.00 14.08 -23.81
CA PHE A 86 -0.30 13.70 -24.35
C PHE A 86 -1.36 13.87 -23.27
N TRP A 87 -2.24 14.84 -23.50
CA TRP A 87 -3.37 15.07 -22.63
C TRP A 87 -4.48 14.06 -22.90
N LEU A 88 -5.07 13.55 -21.83
CA LEU A 88 -6.02 12.44 -21.85
C LEU A 88 -7.28 12.78 -21.07
N MET A 89 -8.40 12.25 -21.50
CA MET A 89 -9.58 12.11 -20.67
C MET A 89 -9.56 10.73 -19.99
N GLY A 90 -10.22 10.58 -18.83
CA GLY A 90 -10.35 9.30 -18.15
C GLY A 90 -11.18 8.25 -18.89
N GLY A 91 -11.36 7.09 -18.28
CA GLY A 91 -12.08 5.98 -18.91
C GLY A 91 -11.22 5.21 -19.93
N ILE A 92 -9.90 5.25 -19.77
CA ILE A 92 -9.00 4.43 -20.58
C ILE A 92 -9.05 3.00 -20.04
N TYR A 93 -9.38 2.06 -20.90
CA TYR A 93 -9.65 0.68 -20.57
C TYR A 93 -8.91 -0.29 -21.49
N ALA A 94 -8.32 -1.32 -20.89
CA ALA A 94 -7.81 -2.46 -21.65
C ALA A 94 -8.07 -3.78 -20.91
N ARG A 95 -8.34 -4.81 -21.68
CA ARG A 95 -8.59 -6.16 -21.17
C ARG A 95 -7.81 -7.17 -21.98
N GLU A 96 -7.38 -8.24 -21.31
CA GLU A 96 -6.76 -9.41 -21.93
C GLU A 96 -5.47 -9.09 -22.72
N LEU A 97 -4.77 -7.98 -22.38
CA LEU A 97 -3.46 -7.72 -22.96
C LEU A 97 -2.46 -8.79 -22.48
N ALA A 98 -1.74 -9.36 -23.44
CA ALA A 98 -0.77 -10.39 -23.14
C ALA A 98 0.54 -10.19 -23.91
N TYR A 99 1.68 -10.35 -23.21
CA TYR A 99 3.01 -10.26 -23.78
C TYR A 99 3.27 -8.94 -24.53
N VAL A 100 2.88 -7.83 -23.92
CA VAL A 100 3.06 -6.48 -24.51
C VAL A 100 3.82 -5.56 -23.57
N THR A 101 4.42 -4.53 -24.13
CA THR A 101 5.11 -3.47 -23.39
C THR A 101 4.39 -2.14 -23.60
N ILE A 102 4.16 -1.41 -22.52
CA ILE A 102 3.70 -0.03 -22.53
C ILE A 102 4.89 0.82 -22.08
N GLN A 103 5.60 1.38 -23.06
CA GLN A 103 6.81 2.19 -22.85
C GLN A 103 6.44 3.67 -22.81
N ILE A 104 6.66 4.30 -21.68
CA ILE A 104 6.34 5.71 -21.45
C ILE A 104 7.66 6.46 -21.28
N ASP A 105 8.11 7.12 -22.31
CA ASP A 105 9.30 8.00 -22.28
C ASP A 105 8.90 9.48 -22.19
N GLY A 106 7.67 9.81 -22.53
CA GLY A 106 7.06 11.12 -22.40
C GLY A 106 6.13 11.22 -21.19
N ILE A 107 5.10 12.05 -21.33
CA ILE A 107 4.10 12.34 -20.31
C ILE A 107 2.71 11.99 -20.81
N LEU A 108 2.01 11.13 -20.05
CA LEU A 108 0.57 10.94 -20.15
C LEU A 108 -0.09 11.78 -19.05
N LYS A 109 -0.86 12.80 -19.42
CA LYS A 109 -1.43 13.74 -18.47
C LYS A 109 -2.94 13.81 -18.59
N PHE A 110 -3.64 13.58 -17.50
CA PHE A 110 -5.10 13.62 -17.48
C PHE A 110 -5.64 15.04 -17.36
N SER A 111 -6.80 15.27 -17.98
CA SER A 111 -7.59 16.49 -17.77
C SER A 111 -8.01 16.59 -16.29
N ASP A 112 -8.08 17.80 -15.79
CA ASP A 112 -8.61 18.11 -14.46
C ASP A 112 -10.06 18.62 -14.47
N ASP A 113 -10.70 18.60 -15.65
CA ASP A 113 -12.09 19.05 -15.80
C ASP A 113 -13.06 17.96 -15.33
N GLN A 114 -13.52 18.10 -14.10
CA GLN A 114 -14.46 17.18 -13.46
C GLN A 114 -15.86 17.21 -14.10
N THR A 115 -16.23 18.29 -14.80
CA THR A 115 -17.57 18.48 -15.35
C THR A 115 -17.88 17.59 -16.54
N VAL A 116 -16.84 17.28 -17.31
CA VAL A 116 -16.92 16.41 -18.49
C VAL A 116 -16.27 15.05 -18.30
N TRP A 117 -15.81 14.75 -17.08
CA TRP A 117 -15.19 13.46 -16.79
C TRP A 117 -16.18 12.31 -17.00
N PRO A 118 -15.76 11.22 -17.68
CA PRO A 118 -16.66 10.12 -18.00
C PRO A 118 -17.18 9.43 -16.72
N ARG A 119 -18.48 9.15 -16.71
CA ARG A 119 -19.18 8.56 -15.58
C ARG A 119 -20.05 7.39 -16.00
N ASN A 120 -20.21 6.46 -15.10
CA ASN A 120 -21.23 5.43 -15.25
C ASN A 120 -22.62 6.11 -15.24
N PRO A 121 -23.44 5.90 -16.29
CA PRO A 121 -24.71 6.62 -16.43
C PRO A 121 -25.73 6.27 -15.34
N GLN A 122 -25.64 5.08 -14.73
CA GLN A 122 -26.58 4.63 -13.70
C GLN A 122 -26.15 5.08 -12.31
N THR A 123 -24.87 4.95 -11.98
CA THR A 123 -24.35 5.19 -10.63
C THR A 123 -23.74 6.57 -10.46
N GLN A 124 -23.46 7.29 -11.55
CA GLN A 124 -22.74 8.57 -11.57
C GLN A 124 -21.30 8.48 -11.02
N GLN A 125 -20.80 7.28 -10.78
CA GLN A 125 -19.39 7.06 -10.42
C GLN A 125 -18.50 7.42 -11.59
N VAL A 126 -17.42 8.15 -11.33
CA VAL A 126 -16.39 8.46 -12.32
C VAL A 126 -15.69 7.19 -12.78
N HIS A 127 -15.33 7.15 -14.06
CA HIS A 127 -14.42 6.12 -14.56
C HIS A 127 -12.98 6.43 -14.10
N GLU A 128 -12.19 5.39 -13.91
CA GLU A 128 -10.77 5.52 -13.56
C GLU A 128 -9.98 6.24 -14.65
N CYS A 129 -8.81 6.78 -14.32
CA CYS A 129 -7.88 7.27 -15.34
C CYS A 129 -7.49 6.12 -16.27
N PHE A 130 -6.82 5.09 -15.71
CA PHE A 130 -6.56 3.82 -16.39
C PHE A 130 -7.22 2.67 -15.62
N PHE A 131 -7.92 1.82 -16.34
CA PHE A 131 -8.46 0.57 -15.82
C PHE A 131 -8.02 -0.60 -16.70
N PHE A 132 -7.26 -1.52 -16.14
CA PHE A 132 -6.78 -2.71 -16.82
C PHE A 132 -7.30 -3.96 -16.12
N GLU A 133 -7.67 -4.97 -16.89
CA GLU A 133 -8.03 -6.27 -16.33
C GLU A 133 -7.53 -7.44 -17.19
N GLN A 134 -7.28 -8.56 -16.53
CA GLN A 134 -6.85 -9.80 -17.18
C GLN A 134 -5.57 -9.66 -18.01
N LEU A 135 -4.62 -8.87 -17.49
CA LEU A 135 -3.30 -8.74 -18.08
C LEU A 135 -2.45 -9.98 -17.79
N ASN A 136 -1.60 -10.36 -18.75
CA ASN A 136 -0.65 -11.44 -18.55
C ASN A 136 0.69 -11.16 -19.27
N TYR A 137 1.80 -11.16 -18.55
CA TYR A 137 3.12 -10.77 -19.05
C TYR A 137 3.10 -9.37 -19.69
N VAL A 138 2.59 -8.38 -18.94
CA VAL A 138 2.59 -6.97 -19.37
C VAL A 138 3.64 -6.19 -18.61
N THR A 139 4.41 -5.39 -19.34
CA THR A 139 5.42 -4.49 -18.78
C THR A 139 5.00 -3.04 -18.99
N PHE A 140 4.96 -2.27 -17.90
CA PHE A 140 4.92 -0.81 -17.92
C PHE A 140 6.33 -0.31 -17.62
N THR A 141 6.94 0.45 -18.51
CA THR A 141 8.34 0.85 -18.38
C THR A 141 8.64 2.21 -18.99
N SER A 142 9.84 2.72 -18.74
CA SER A 142 10.45 3.78 -19.52
C SER A 142 11.87 3.39 -19.92
N SER A 143 12.27 3.71 -21.12
CA SER A 143 13.65 3.49 -21.60
C SER A 143 14.63 4.55 -21.16
N LEU A 144 14.17 5.59 -20.46
CA LEU A 144 15.01 6.66 -19.97
C LEU A 144 16.03 6.15 -18.94
N PRO A 145 17.21 6.76 -18.86
CA PRO A 145 18.20 6.42 -17.83
C PRO A 145 17.61 6.53 -16.43
N LEU A 146 18.07 5.70 -15.49
CA LEU A 146 17.67 5.77 -14.08
C LEU A 146 17.84 7.21 -13.55
N GLY A 147 16.79 7.72 -12.91
CA GLY A 147 16.72 9.12 -12.47
C GLY A 147 15.91 10.03 -13.41
N HIS A 148 15.67 9.58 -14.65
CA HIS A 148 14.73 10.20 -15.57
C HIS A 148 13.61 9.19 -15.83
N LYS A 149 12.36 9.57 -15.64
CA LYS A 149 11.23 8.66 -15.67
C LYS A 149 10.17 9.13 -16.66
N GLY A 150 9.52 8.18 -17.30
CA GLY A 150 8.25 8.45 -17.95
C GLY A 150 7.19 8.83 -16.92
N ILE A 151 6.24 9.67 -17.27
CA ILE A 151 5.31 10.24 -16.28
C ILE A 151 3.87 9.89 -16.65
N ILE A 152 3.11 9.44 -15.65
CA ILE A 152 1.65 9.41 -15.67
C ILE A 152 1.17 10.43 -14.63
N ASP A 153 0.57 11.54 -15.07
CA ASP A 153 0.10 12.65 -14.23
C ASP A 153 -1.44 12.70 -14.20
N GLY A 154 -2.02 12.44 -13.05
CA GLY A 154 -3.47 12.42 -12.83
C GLY A 154 -4.11 13.80 -12.67
N SER A 155 -3.30 14.88 -12.63
CA SER A 155 -3.79 16.26 -12.40
C SER A 155 -4.71 16.40 -11.17
N GLY A 156 -4.39 15.69 -10.08
CA GLY A 156 -5.26 15.51 -8.92
C GLY A 156 -5.58 16.77 -8.11
N GLN A 157 -4.81 17.85 -8.31
CA GLN A 157 -4.93 19.06 -7.49
C GLN A 157 -6.35 19.66 -7.45
N ASN A 158 -7.10 19.57 -8.54
CA ASN A 158 -8.47 20.04 -8.60
C ASN A 158 -9.50 19.03 -8.04
N TRP A 159 -9.07 17.79 -7.86
CA TRP A 159 -9.86 16.73 -7.24
C TRP A 159 -9.74 16.68 -5.71
N TRP A 160 -8.68 17.27 -5.17
CA TRP A 160 -8.40 17.22 -3.73
C TRP A 160 -9.18 18.26 -2.98
N GLY A 161 -9.92 17.82 -1.98
CA GLY A 161 -10.67 18.70 -1.10
C GLY A 161 -11.41 17.93 -0.02
N LEU A 162 -11.19 18.31 1.22
CA LEU A 162 -11.85 17.68 2.38
C LEU A 162 -13.35 17.94 2.36
N VAL A 163 -13.76 19.13 1.92
CA VAL A 163 -15.17 19.56 1.95
C VAL A 163 -16.00 18.72 0.98
N GLU A 164 -15.52 18.50 -0.23
CA GLU A 164 -16.21 17.66 -1.21
C GLU A 164 -16.39 16.24 -0.71
N TYR A 165 -15.32 15.63 -0.17
CA TYR A 165 -15.39 14.28 0.40
C TYR A 165 -16.43 14.18 1.53
N LEU A 166 -16.45 15.13 2.45
CA LEU A 166 -17.41 15.11 3.58
C LEU A 166 -18.86 15.30 3.14
N LEU A 167 -19.09 16.06 2.07
CA LEU A 167 -20.45 16.39 1.62
C LEU A 167 -21.02 15.39 0.61
N ILE A 168 -20.20 14.92 -0.34
CA ILE A 168 -20.66 14.09 -1.47
C ILE A 168 -20.10 12.66 -1.46
N GLY A 169 -19.20 12.36 -0.52
CA GLY A 169 -18.51 11.08 -0.47
C GLY A 169 -17.42 10.95 -1.53
N GLU A 170 -16.82 9.75 -1.61
CA GLU A 170 -15.72 9.49 -2.50
C GLU A 170 -16.20 9.24 -3.93
N ASN A 171 -15.77 10.09 -4.85
CA ASN A 171 -16.05 9.98 -6.28
C ASN A 171 -14.93 10.59 -7.12
N ARG A 172 -13.68 10.23 -6.81
CA ARG A 172 -12.48 10.62 -7.54
C ARG A 172 -11.92 9.43 -8.31
N PRO A 173 -11.35 9.60 -9.52
CA PRO A 173 -10.76 8.50 -10.26
C PRO A 173 -9.43 8.04 -9.64
N ARG A 174 -9.17 6.74 -9.63
CA ARG A 174 -7.83 6.20 -9.38
C ARG A 174 -6.96 6.43 -10.62
N LEU A 175 -5.65 6.59 -10.39
CA LEU A 175 -4.75 6.85 -11.52
C LEU A 175 -4.50 5.59 -12.35
N LEU A 176 -4.16 4.48 -11.70
CA LEU A 176 -3.87 3.21 -12.38
C LEU A 176 -4.46 2.05 -11.59
N SER A 177 -5.46 1.41 -12.13
CA SER A 177 -6.14 0.25 -11.55
C SER A 177 -5.92 -1.00 -12.40
N ILE A 178 -5.44 -2.09 -11.80
CA ILE A 178 -5.19 -3.39 -12.45
C ILE A 178 -5.89 -4.50 -11.67
N TYR A 179 -6.68 -5.29 -12.36
CA TYR A 179 -7.46 -6.39 -11.76
C TYR A 179 -7.20 -7.73 -12.46
N ASN A 180 -7.32 -8.82 -11.70
CA ASN A 180 -7.33 -10.20 -12.21
C ASN A 180 -6.15 -10.50 -13.16
N SER A 181 -4.94 -10.11 -12.79
CA SER A 181 -3.79 -10.07 -13.70
C SER A 181 -2.59 -10.83 -13.16
N THR A 182 -1.73 -11.28 -14.06
CA THR A 182 -0.55 -12.08 -13.69
C THR A 182 0.72 -11.65 -14.42
N ASN A 183 1.87 -11.89 -13.79
CA ASN A 183 3.19 -11.70 -14.39
C ASN A 183 3.41 -10.27 -14.88
N LEU A 184 3.28 -9.32 -13.97
CA LEU A 184 3.39 -7.89 -14.27
C LEU A 184 4.73 -7.31 -13.83
N LEU A 185 5.28 -6.43 -14.65
CA LEU A 185 6.41 -5.59 -14.30
C LEU A 185 6.04 -4.12 -14.47
N VAL A 186 6.32 -3.32 -13.44
CA VAL A 186 6.19 -1.85 -13.50
C VAL A 186 7.53 -1.25 -13.09
N GLU A 187 8.18 -0.56 -14.00
CA GLU A 187 9.52 -0.04 -13.73
C GLU A 187 9.78 1.32 -14.36
N ASN A 188 10.62 2.11 -13.67
CA ASN A 188 11.19 3.36 -14.17
C ASN A 188 10.15 4.40 -14.62
N ILE A 189 8.99 4.48 -13.96
CA ILE A 189 7.97 5.50 -14.20
C ILE A 189 7.70 6.31 -12.94
N LEU A 190 7.17 7.53 -13.13
CA LEU A 190 6.67 8.39 -12.07
C LEU A 190 5.13 8.46 -12.17
N LEU A 191 4.46 8.01 -11.13
CA LEU A 191 3.03 8.16 -10.94
C LEU A 191 2.79 9.44 -10.15
N LYS A 192 2.16 10.44 -10.75
CA LYS A 192 2.11 11.78 -10.20
C LYS A 192 0.68 12.29 -10.05
N ASN A 193 0.43 13.06 -8.97
CA ASN A 193 -0.80 13.81 -8.76
C ASN A 193 -2.07 12.96 -8.99
N SER A 194 -2.11 11.76 -8.42
CA SER A 194 -3.32 10.93 -8.50
C SER A 194 -4.51 11.63 -7.86
N PRO A 195 -5.69 11.66 -8.47
CA PRO A 195 -6.88 12.24 -7.83
C PRO A 195 -7.32 11.48 -6.59
N TYR A 196 -7.20 10.17 -6.61
CA TYR A 196 -7.50 9.20 -5.55
C TYR A 196 -6.35 8.23 -5.42
N TRP A 197 -6.52 6.95 -5.14
CA TRP A 197 -5.45 5.96 -5.07
C TRP A 197 -4.56 5.98 -6.31
N THR A 198 -3.26 5.99 -6.11
CA THR A 198 -2.32 6.13 -7.21
C THR A 198 -2.20 4.85 -8.01
N PHE A 199 -2.00 3.73 -7.34
CA PHE A 199 -1.88 2.42 -7.97
C PHE A 199 -2.69 1.39 -7.18
N LEU A 200 -3.64 0.77 -7.83
CA LEU A 200 -4.40 -0.33 -7.27
C LEU A 200 -4.15 -1.61 -8.08
N ALA A 201 -3.65 -2.63 -7.43
CA ALA A 201 -3.53 -3.98 -7.97
C ALA A 201 -4.36 -4.95 -7.13
N ASN A 202 -5.39 -5.53 -7.71
CA ASN A 202 -6.30 -6.43 -7.02
C ASN A 202 -6.44 -7.75 -7.75
N ASP A 203 -6.40 -8.86 -7.01
CA ASP A 203 -6.36 -10.21 -7.56
C ASP A 203 -5.20 -10.43 -8.53
N ILE A 204 -3.99 -10.20 -8.00
CA ILE A 204 -2.74 -10.25 -8.77
C ILE A 204 -1.93 -11.49 -8.38
N ALA A 205 -1.27 -12.11 -9.38
CA ALA A 205 -0.24 -13.10 -9.13
C ALA A 205 1.05 -12.74 -9.88
N ASN A 206 2.17 -12.67 -9.15
CA ASN A 206 3.50 -12.30 -9.67
C ASN A 206 3.56 -10.85 -10.19
N LEU A 207 3.70 -9.90 -9.29
CA LEU A 207 3.90 -8.48 -9.59
C LEU A 207 5.28 -8.03 -9.07
N GLU A 208 6.07 -7.42 -9.94
CA GLU A 208 7.27 -6.67 -9.56
C GLU A 208 7.08 -5.19 -9.89
N ILE A 209 7.31 -4.32 -8.89
CA ILE A 209 7.38 -2.85 -9.07
C ILE A 209 8.75 -2.41 -8.60
N ARG A 210 9.49 -1.73 -9.46
CA ARG A 210 10.84 -1.25 -9.13
C ARG A 210 11.17 0.08 -9.78
N HIS A 211 12.02 0.86 -9.11
CA HIS A 211 12.43 2.18 -9.60
C HIS A 211 11.25 3.05 -10.05
N THR A 212 10.07 2.77 -9.50
CA THR A 212 8.83 3.49 -9.80
C THR A 212 8.49 4.38 -8.62
N ASP A 213 8.35 5.67 -8.89
CA ASP A 213 8.11 6.64 -7.85
C ASP A 213 6.65 7.11 -7.85
N VAL A 214 6.19 7.54 -6.69
CA VAL A 214 4.88 8.18 -6.47
C VAL A 214 5.12 9.58 -5.92
N ASP A 215 4.48 10.59 -6.50
CA ASP A 215 4.42 11.95 -5.95
C ASP A 215 3.01 12.52 -6.07
N ALA A 216 2.22 12.39 -5.01
CA ALA A 216 0.83 12.81 -4.94
C ALA A 216 0.58 13.59 -3.64
N ARG A 217 1.27 14.71 -3.47
CA ARG A 217 1.19 15.60 -2.32
C ARG A 217 0.60 16.93 -2.69
N ARG A 218 -0.29 17.46 -1.85
CA ARG A 218 -0.80 18.82 -2.03
C ARG A 218 0.28 19.87 -1.84
N ARG A 219 1.19 19.64 -0.91
CA ARG A 219 2.30 20.54 -0.55
C ARG A 219 3.61 19.76 -0.53
N PRO A 220 4.29 19.70 -1.67
CA PRO A 220 5.56 18.97 -1.78
C PRO A 220 6.66 19.47 -0.84
N ASP A 221 6.55 20.72 -0.39
CA ASP A 221 7.47 21.40 0.54
C ASP A 221 7.06 21.27 2.03
N ALA A 222 5.93 20.62 2.34
CA ALA A 222 5.51 20.41 3.72
C ALA A 222 6.53 19.58 4.49
N GLN A 223 6.88 20.05 5.70
CA GLN A 223 7.84 19.36 6.55
C GLN A 223 7.21 18.28 7.43
N HIS A 224 5.90 18.31 7.59
CA HIS A 224 5.15 17.37 8.42
C HIS A 224 3.79 17.08 7.79
N HIS A 225 3.31 15.85 7.97
CA HIS A 225 1.92 15.51 7.73
C HIS A 225 1.09 15.86 8.96
N ASP A 226 0.19 16.78 8.84
CA ASP A 226 -0.81 17.08 9.85
C ASP A 226 -2.23 17.06 9.24
N LEU A 227 -3.25 17.13 10.09
CA LEU A 227 -4.64 17.10 9.63
C LEU A 227 -5.01 18.27 8.71
N ASN A 228 -4.31 19.40 8.81
CA ASN A 228 -4.56 20.56 7.96
C ASN A 228 -3.94 20.39 6.57
N GLU A 229 -2.93 19.53 6.45
CA GLU A 229 -2.19 19.28 5.22
C GLU A 229 -2.73 18.06 4.44
N MET A 230 -3.50 17.19 5.09
CA MET A 230 -4.09 16.00 4.51
C MET A 230 -5.30 16.28 3.59
N THR A 231 -5.29 17.36 2.84
CA THR A 231 -6.37 17.66 1.89
C THR A 231 -6.30 16.82 0.61
N ALA A 232 -5.16 16.18 0.35
CA ALA A 232 -4.98 15.18 -0.69
C ALA A 232 -5.04 13.74 -0.15
N PHE A 233 -5.83 13.51 0.93
CA PHE A 233 -5.95 12.18 1.52
C PHE A 233 -6.57 11.16 0.55
N ASN A 234 -6.37 9.87 0.83
CA ASN A 234 -6.64 8.77 -0.08
C ASN A 234 -5.86 8.86 -1.41
N THR A 235 -4.66 9.45 -1.39
CA THR A 235 -3.70 9.33 -2.49
C THR A 235 -2.71 8.20 -2.23
N ASP A 236 -3.22 7.07 -1.73
CA ASP A 236 -2.44 5.88 -1.42
C ASP A 236 -1.45 5.57 -2.54
N GLY A 237 -0.21 5.22 -2.19
CA GLY A 237 0.85 4.96 -3.16
C GLY A 237 0.60 3.67 -3.93
N PHE A 238 0.84 2.53 -3.28
CA PHE A 238 0.60 1.21 -3.86
C PHE A 238 -0.35 0.40 -2.98
N ASP A 239 -1.59 0.24 -3.43
CA ASP A 239 -2.58 -0.67 -2.88
C ASP A 239 -2.51 -2.02 -3.57
N VAL A 240 -2.19 -3.07 -2.84
CA VAL A 240 -1.96 -4.39 -3.45
C VAL A 240 -2.70 -5.50 -2.70
N ALA A 241 -3.40 -6.34 -3.47
CA ALA A 241 -4.00 -7.59 -3.03
C ALA A 241 -3.68 -8.70 -4.03
N GLY A 242 -3.08 -9.78 -3.55
CA GLY A 242 -2.66 -10.86 -4.44
C GLY A 242 -1.58 -11.73 -3.83
N THR A 243 -0.82 -12.38 -4.67
CA THR A 243 0.26 -13.28 -4.26
C THR A 243 1.54 -13.04 -5.04
N ASN A 244 2.70 -13.24 -4.38
CA ASN A 244 4.02 -13.05 -4.95
C ASN A 244 4.22 -11.62 -5.48
N VAL A 245 4.13 -10.64 -4.59
CA VAL A 245 4.35 -9.21 -4.90
C VAL A 245 5.71 -8.78 -4.38
N TRP A 246 6.47 -8.10 -5.22
CA TRP A 246 7.75 -7.50 -4.85
C TRP A 246 7.79 -6.03 -5.28
N ILE A 247 7.85 -5.11 -4.30
CA ILE A 247 7.97 -3.67 -4.56
C ILE A 247 9.29 -3.19 -3.94
N HIS A 248 10.15 -2.59 -4.74
CA HIS A 248 11.48 -2.22 -4.26
C HIS A 248 12.12 -1.06 -5.01
N ASP A 249 13.09 -0.42 -4.34
CA ASP A 249 13.85 0.69 -4.91
C ASP A 249 12.95 1.83 -5.40
N CYS A 250 11.94 2.20 -4.58
CA CYS A 250 10.94 3.20 -4.89
C CYS A 250 10.96 4.37 -3.91
N ASN A 251 10.58 5.56 -4.38
CA ASN A 251 10.31 6.71 -3.54
C ASN A 251 8.81 7.02 -3.59
N ILE A 252 8.18 7.18 -2.41
CA ILE A 252 6.73 7.35 -2.30
C ILE A 252 6.43 8.58 -1.46
N TRP A 253 5.92 9.63 -2.09
CA TRP A 253 5.56 10.90 -1.47
C TRP A 253 4.09 11.18 -1.72
N ASN A 254 3.25 10.91 -0.72
CA ASN A 254 1.79 11.03 -0.83
C ASN A 254 1.16 11.48 0.48
N ASP A 255 -0.14 11.71 0.50
CA ASP A 255 -0.89 12.15 1.67
C ASP A 255 -1.83 11.06 2.23
N ASP A 256 -1.54 9.78 1.99
CA ASP A 256 -2.18 8.62 2.64
C ASP A 256 -1.20 7.44 2.77
N ASP A 257 -1.69 6.19 2.85
CA ASP A 257 -0.82 5.01 2.97
C ASP A 257 0.21 4.96 1.83
N CYS A 258 1.49 4.81 2.17
CA CYS A 258 2.54 4.73 1.15
C CYS A 258 2.48 3.40 0.40
N ILE A 259 2.33 2.31 1.14
CA ILE A 259 2.00 0.97 0.65
C ILE A 259 0.89 0.43 1.52
N ALA A 260 -0.16 -0.13 0.93
CA ALA A 260 -1.23 -0.77 1.67
C ALA A 260 -1.50 -2.18 1.14
N VAL A 261 -1.18 -3.18 1.95
CA VAL A 261 -1.58 -4.56 1.66
C VAL A 261 -3.06 -4.72 1.99
N LYS A 262 -3.86 -5.03 0.99
CA LYS A 262 -5.32 -5.23 1.10
C LYS A 262 -5.67 -6.71 1.11
N GLU A 263 -6.85 -7.06 1.63
CA GLU A 263 -7.38 -8.41 1.50
C GLU A 263 -7.83 -8.73 0.07
N GLN A 264 -7.80 -10.01 -0.26
CA GLN A 264 -8.40 -10.50 -1.49
C GLN A 264 -9.93 -10.47 -1.42
N SER A 265 -10.55 -10.25 -2.57
CA SER A 265 -11.99 -10.42 -2.74
C SER A 265 -12.37 -11.88 -2.62
N SER A 266 -13.58 -12.16 -2.15
CA SER A 266 -14.15 -13.50 -2.18
C SER A 266 -14.35 -14.08 -3.59
N SER A 267 -14.31 -13.22 -4.61
CA SER A 267 -14.37 -13.56 -6.03
C SER A 267 -13.00 -13.66 -6.70
N SER A 268 -11.91 -13.55 -5.94
CA SER A 268 -10.55 -13.67 -6.48
C SER A 268 -10.33 -15.03 -7.14
N ILE A 269 -9.68 -15.01 -8.31
CA ILE A 269 -9.41 -16.22 -9.11
C ILE A 269 -7.99 -16.75 -8.93
N HIS A 270 -7.05 -15.92 -8.45
CA HIS A 270 -5.64 -16.32 -8.31
C HIS A 270 -5.29 -16.84 -6.91
N SER A 271 -5.87 -16.26 -5.88
CA SER A 271 -5.64 -16.70 -4.49
C SER A 271 -6.76 -16.19 -3.58
N SER A 272 -7.11 -16.96 -2.58
CA SER A 272 -8.02 -16.53 -1.50
C SER A 272 -7.29 -15.63 -0.46
N CYS A 273 -5.97 -15.60 -0.47
CA CYS A 273 -5.13 -14.84 0.45
C CYS A 273 -4.30 -13.78 -0.26
N SER A 274 -4.09 -12.66 0.40
CA SER A 274 -2.98 -11.76 0.08
C SER A 274 -1.73 -12.26 0.80
N GLU A 275 -0.76 -12.78 0.05
CA GLU A 275 0.36 -13.47 0.66
C GLU A 275 1.67 -13.41 -0.15
N ASN A 276 2.78 -13.74 0.53
CA ASN A 276 4.11 -13.81 -0.07
C ASN A 276 4.52 -12.48 -0.72
N MET A 277 4.50 -11.40 0.09
CA MET A 277 4.84 -10.07 -0.39
C MET A 277 6.10 -9.55 0.29
N LEU A 278 6.96 -8.92 -0.50
CA LEU A 278 8.18 -8.27 -0.04
C LEU A 278 8.21 -6.81 -0.50
N PHE A 279 8.40 -5.92 0.45
CA PHE A 279 8.56 -4.47 0.24
C PHE A 279 9.91 -4.07 0.81
N GLU A 280 10.82 -3.55 -0.01
CA GLU A 280 12.17 -3.27 0.47
C GLU A 280 12.83 -2.08 -0.22
N ARG A 281 13.75 -1.43 0.48
CA ARG A 281 14.48 -0.26 -0.03
C ARG A 281 13.53 0.84 -0.52
N ILE A 282 12.54 1.15 0.33
CA ILE A 282 11.54 2.19 0.09
C ILE A 282 11.92 3.42 0.89
N ASN A 283 11.94 4.57 0.23
CA ASN A 283 11.94 5.87 0.89
C ASN A 283 10.54 6.45 0.79
N ALA A 284 9.94 6.82 1.92
CA ALA A 284 8.55 7.22 1.90
C ALA A 284 8.23 8.39 2.85
N SER A 285 7.19 9.13 2.50
CA SER A 285 6.52 10.12 3.34
C SER A 285 5.04 10.12 3.02
N GLY A 286 4.22 9.73 3.97
CA GLY A 286 2.77 9.58 3.86
C GLY A 286 2.20 9.09 5.19
N VAL A 287 1.14 8.31 5.18
CA VAL A 287 0.57 7.77 6.42
C VAL A 287 1.42 6.61 6.95
N GLY A 288 1.80 5.65 6.13
CA GLY A 288 2.60 4.55 6.63
C GLY A 288 2.88 3.42 5.64
N LEU A 289 3.71 2.47 6.11
CA LEU A 289 3.87 1.15 5.53
C LEU A 289 2.78 0.26 6.16
N THR A 290 1.71 0.05 5.41
CA THR A 290 0.42 -0.38 5.97
C THR A 290 0.05 -1.81 5.59
N ILE A 291 -0.54 -2.53 6.54
CA ILE A 291 -1.38 -3.69 6.26
C ILE A 291 -2.80 -3.29 6.61
N GLY A 292 -3.66 -3.24 5.60
CA GLY A 292 -5.06 -2.96 5.81
C GLY A 292 -5.62 -1.69 5.15
N SER A 293 -6.84 -1.38 5.57
CA SER A 293 -7.58 -2.02 6.67
C SER A 293 -8.11 -3.38 6.25
N ILE A 294 -7.88 -4.39 7.08
CA ILE A 294 -8.35 -5.75 6.87
C ILE A 294 -9.64 -5.97 7.67
N GLY A 295 -10.68 -6.47 7.02
CA GLY A 295 -11.93 -6.82 7.67
C GLY A 295 -12.21 -8.33 7.63
N PRO A 296 -12.86 -8.87 8.67
CA PRO A 296 -13.30 -10.25 8.63
C PRO A 296 -14.40 -10.44 7.58
N SER A 297 -14.45 -11.59 6.94
CA SER A 297 -15.46 -11.94 5.95
C SER A 297 -16.13 -13.30 6.22
N ALA A 298 -17.26 -13.56 5.58
CA ALA A 298 -17.96 -14.82 5.65
C ALA A 298 -17.14 -15.98 5.07
N THR A 299 -16.25 -15.68 4.12
CA THR A 299 -15.38 -16.65 3.44
C THR A 299 -13.98 -16.74 4.04
N HIS A 300 -13.75 -16.13 5.20
CA HIS A 300 -12.45 -15.97 5.85
C HIS A 300 -11.45 -15.12 5.08
N THR A 301 -11.18 -13.93 5.58
CA THR A 301 -10.13 -13.04 5.04
C THR A 301 -8.75 -13.52 5.45
N CYS A 302 -7.78 -13.49 4.52
CA CYS A 302 -6.44 -13.98 4.79
C CYS A 302 -5.37 -13.00 4.26
N VAL A 303 -4.49 -12.55 5.17
CA VAL A 303 -3.28 -11.78 4.85
C VAL A 303 -2.11 -12.40 5.61
N ARG A 304 -1.08 -12.88 4.89
CA ARG A 304 0.03 -13.58 5.54
C ARG A 304 1.34 -13.53 4.76
N ASN A 305 2.45 -13.81 5.45
CA ASN A 305 3.80 -13.84 4.87
C ASN A 305 4.16 -12.50 4.20
N ILE A 306 4.04 -11.42 4.95
CA ILE A 306 4.31 -10.05 4.48
C ILE A 306 5.60 -9.54 5.14
N THR A 307 6.52 -9.03 4.35
CA THR A 307 7.77 -8.46 4.85
C THR A 307 7.98 -7.05 4.31
N PHE A 308 8.20 -6.12 5.22
CA PHE A 308 8.77 -4.79 4.94
C PHE A 308 10.18 -4.75 5.50
N ARG A 309 11.17 -4.39 4.69
CA ARG A 309 12.55 -4.30 5.18
C ARG A 309 13.36 -3.21 4.50
N ASP A 310 14.38 -2.73 5.21
CA ASP A 310 15.34 -1.75 4.70
C ASP A 310 14.64 -0.48 4.16
N CYS A 311 13.63 0.02 4.89
CA CYS A 311 12.83 1.17 4.49
C CYS A 311 13.09 2.37 5.40
N THR A 312 13.00 3.57 4.83
CA THR A 312 13.09 4.83 5.58
C THR A 312 11.87 5.69 5.35
N MET A 313 11.28 6.18 6.44
CA MET A 313 10.15 7.09 6.40
C MET A 313 10.53 8.45 6.98
N TYR A 314 10.13 9.51 6.28
CA TYR A 314 10.44 10.89 6.62
C TYR A 314 9.18 11.71 6.83
N ASN A 315 9.08 12.44 7.94
CA ASN A 315 7.97 13.36 8.22
C ASN A 315 6.60 12.72 7.97
N THR A 316 6.48 11.45 8.34
CA THR A 316 5.30 10.64 8.06
C THR A 316 4.19 10.92 9.08
N PHE A 317 2.95 10.59 8.75
CA PHE A 317 1.84 10.69 9.71
C PHE A 317 1.94 9.59 10.78
N LYS A 318 2.05 8.33 10.33
CA LYS A 318 2.41 7.18 11.17
C LYS A 318 3.77 6.63 10.71
N GLY A 319 3.91 5.37 10.58
CA GLY A 319 5.09 4.68 10.08
C GLY A 319 4.74 3.22 9.84
N ILE A 320 4.77 2.39 10.87
CA ILE A 320 4.25 1.03 10.85
C ILE A 320 2.77 1.09 11.22
N TYR A 321 1.90 0.70 10.28
CA TYR A 321 0.45 0.78 10.47
C TYR A 321 -0.26 -0.50 10.07
N LEU A 322 -0.55 -1.36 11.05
CA LEU A 322 -1.38 -2.55 10.86
C LEU A 322 -2.78 -2.24 11.39
N LYS A 323 -3.79 -2.32 10.51
CA LYS A 323 -5.14 -1.87 10.84
C LYS A 323 -6.21 -2.86 10.44
N SER A 324 -7.15 -3.11 11.36
CA SER A 324 -8.36 -3.89 11.10
C SER A 324 -9.61 -3.03 11.18
N ARG A 325 -10.63 -3.41 10.43
CA ARG A 325 -11.95 -2.80 10.47
C ARG A 325 -13.00 -3.76 11.03
N PRO A 326 -14.11 -3.25 11.56
CA PRO A 326 -15.22 -4.07 12.03
C PRO A 326 -15.77 -4.99 10.93
N GLY A 327 -16.29 -6.14 11.32
CA GLY A 327 -17.01 -7.07 10.46
C GLY A 327 -18.33 -7.48 11.08
N GLN A 328 -19.08 -8.31 10.38
CA GLN A 328 -20.30 -8.88 10.90
C GLN A 328 -20.02 -10.04 11.87
N ILE A 329 -20.97 -10.32 12.77
CA ILE A 329 -20.87 -11.45 13.70
C ILE A 329 -20.72 -12.76 12.92
N GLY A 330 -19.76 -13.59 13.32
CA GLY A 330 -19.46 -14.87 12.66
C GLY A 330 -18.51 -14.76 11.47
N HIS A 331 -18.19 -13.57 11.00
CA HIS A 331 -17.14 -13.36 10.01
C HIS A 331 -15.76 -13.51 10.65
N THR A 332 -14.82 -14.04 9.89
CA THR A 332 -13.45 -14.32 10.38
C THR A 332 -12.40 -13.84 9.40
N GLY A 333 -11.18 -13.69 9.90
CA GLY A 333 -10.00 -13.39 9.09
C GLY A 333 -8.71 -13.52 9.89
N GLU A 334 -7.58 -13.43 9.19
CA GLU A 334 -6.27 -13.51 9.80
C GLU A 334 -5.28 -12.49 9.21
N ILE A 335 -4.39 -12.01 10.07
CA ILE A 335 -3.17 -11.29 9.71
C ILE A 335 -2.04 -12.04 10.40
N THR A 336 -1.21 -12.77 9.65
CA THR A 336 -0.24 -13.69 10.22
C THR A 336 1.11 -13.63 9.51
N ASN A 337 2.20 -13.92 10.24
CA ASN A 337 3.56 -13.95 9.71
C ASN A 337 3.95 -12.62 9.04
N VAL A 338 3.90 -11.54 9.79
CA VAL A 338 4.25 -10.19 9.34
C VAL A 338 5.59 -9.77 9.94
N ILE A 339 6.49 -9.28 9.12
CA ILE A 339 7.81 -8.83 9.53
C ILE A 339 8.04 -7.40 9.06
N TYR A 340 8.41 -6.53 9.99
CA TYR A 340 9.04 -5.24 9.72
C TYR A 340 10.48 -5.32 10.21
N GLU A 341 11.45 -5.14 9.33
CA GLU A 341 12.87 -5.30 9.65
C GLU A 341 13.72 -4.16 9.09
N ASN A 342 14.63 -3.62 9.91
CA ASN A 342 15.52 -2.53 9.51
C ASN A 342 14.74 -1.30 9.02
N ILE A 343 13.77 -0.82 9.79
CA ILE A 343 12.96 0.36 9.42
C ILE A 343 13.42 1.57 10.22
N LEU A 344 13.67 2.67 9.53
CA LEU A 344 13.93 3.97 10.11
C LEU A 344 12.73 4.90 9.92
N ILE A 345 12.18 5.42 11.01
CA ILE A 345 11.06 6.36 10.99
C ILE A 345 11.52 7.66 11.63
N ASN A 346 11.54 8.73 10.87
CA ASN A 346 11.93 10.05 11.36
C ASN A 346 10.73 10.98 11.43
N ASN A 347 10.51 11.58 12.60
CA ASN A 347 9.61 12.70 12.79
C ASN A 347 8.14 12.39 12.43
N ALA A 348 7.64 11.26 12.92
CA ALA A 348 6.23 10.91 12.75
C ALA A 348 5.33 11.89 13.54
N SER A 349 4.33 12.47 12.88
CA SER A 349 3.44 13.46 13.49
C SER A 349 2.38 12.84 14.41
N GLN A 350 2.09 11.56 14.23
CA GLN A 350 1.28 10.73 15.12
C GLN A 350 2.10 9.58 15.71
N TRP A 351 1.41 8.50 16.14
CA TRP A 351 2.07 7.31 16.66
C TRP A 351 2.81 6.57 15.54
N ALA A 352 4.12 6.52 15.63
CA ALA A 352 4.96 5.87 14.64
C ALA A 352 4.70 4.37 14.49
N ILE A 353 4.21 3.72 15.55
CA ILE A 353 3.81 2.31 15.56
C ILE A 353 2.36 2.21 16.00
N TRP A 354 1.51 1.68 15.13
CA TRP A 354 0.11 1.41 15.42
C TRP A 354 -0.29 0.02 14.92
N ILE A 355 -0.73 -0.83 15.83
CA ILE A 355 -1.22 -2.18 15.54
C ILE A 355 -2.58 -2.34 16.23
N GLY A 356 -3.67 -2.43 15.44
CA GLY A 356 -5.01 -2.54 16.04
C GLY A 356 -6.14 -2.03 15.15
N PRO A 357 -7.16 -1.38 15.74
CA PRO A 357 -8.32 -0.89 15.00
C PRO A 357 -7.95 0.23 14.02
N GLN A 358 -8.61 0.28 12.88
CA GLN A 358 -8.50 1.40 11.95
C GLN A 358 -9.04 2.69 12.57
N GLN A 359 -8.28 3.78 12.48
CA GLN A 359 -8.82 5.11 12.73
C GLN A 359 -9.54 5.61 11.47
N ALA A 360 -10.79 5.98 11.61
CA ALA A 360 -11.62 6.50 10.52
C ALA A 360 -12.80 7.34 11.04
N GLY A 361 -13.47 8.06 10.13
CA GLY A 361 -14.62 8.90 10.45
C GLY A 361 -15.99 8.19 10.48
N TYR A 362 -16.06 6.88 10.15
CA TYR A 362 -17.33 6.16 10.17
C TYR A 362 -17.62 5.54 11.55
N LYS A 363 -18.89 5.22 11.77
CA LYS A 363 -19.34 4.56 12.99
C LYS A 363 -18.63 3.21 13.19
N ASP A 364 -18.35 2.87 14.44
CA ASP A 364 -17.68 1.64 14.86
C ASP A 364 -16.18 1.52 14.49
N ALA A 365 -15.60 2.55 13.87
CA ALA A 365 -14.14 2.68 13.77
C ALA A 365 -13.55 3.34 15.03
N CYS A 366 -12.25 3.20 15.23
CA CYS A 366 -11.52 4.03 16.17
C CYS A 366 -11.59 5.49 15.69
N SER A 367 -12.06 6.40 16.55
CA SER A 367 -12.19 7.81 16.19
C SER A 367 -10.84 8.42 15.79
N LEU A 368 -10.83 9.26 14.76
CA LEU A 368 -9.64 10.05 14.39
C LEU A 368 -9.20 10.99 15.53
N LEU A 369 -10.12 11.37 16.42
CA LEU A 369 -9.87 12.28 17.52
C LEU A 369 -9.52 11.55 18.84
N TRP A 370 -9.58 10.22 18.86
CA TRP A 370 -9.20 9.43 20.02
C TRP A 370 -7.67 9.46 20.23
N PRO A 371 -7.19 9.55 21.45
CA PRO A 371 -7.89 9.73 22.73
C PRO A 371 -7.93 11.20 23.19
N PHE A 372 -7.72 12.17 22.30
CA PHE A 372 -7.54 13.58 22.64
C PHE A 372 -8.85 14.29 22.98
N ILE A 373 -9.95 13.84 22.40
CA ILE A 373 -11.27 14.39 22.67
C ILE A 373 -12.04 13.46 23.62
N PRO A 374 -12.52 13.97 24.77
CA PRO A 374 -13.40 13.20 25.66
C PRO A 374 -14.59 12.59 24.92
N ASP A 375 -15.06 11.44 25.40
CA ASP A 375 -16.19 10.69 24.84
C ASP A 375 -15.97 10.11 23.43
N THR A 376 -14.77 10.24 22.86
CA THR A 376 -14.42 9.49 21.64
C THR A 376 -14.04 8.06 21.99
N SER A 377 -14.44 7.12 21.14
CA SER A 377 -14.19 5.69 21.34
C SER A 377 -13.21 5.12 20.34
N CYS A 378 -12.56 4.05 20.74
CA CYS A 378 -11.68 3.26 19.88
C CYS A 378 -12.05 1.77 20.04
N PRO A 379 -13.20 1.33 19.49
CA PRO A 379 -13.64 -0.04 19.61
C PRO A 379 -12.67 -0.99 18.88
N ILE A 380 -12.35 -2.11 19.51
CA ILE A 380 -11.44 -3.09 18.96
C ILE A 380 -12.24 -4.12 18.18
N PRO A 381 -12.04 -4.26 16.86
CA PRO A 381 -12.74 -5.23 16.06
C PRO A 381 -12.51 -6.67 16.52
N ILE A 382 -13.56 -7.48 16.45
CA ILE A 382 -13.50 -8.92 16.63
C ILE A 382 -13.46 -9.62 15.26
N GLY A 383 -13.04 -10.88 15.26
CA GLY A 383 -13.06 -11.72 14.04
C GLY A 383 -11.75 -11.76 13.27
N ILE A 384 -10.77 -10.89 13.55
CA ILE A 384 -9.42 -10.99 13.00
C ILE A 384 -8.49 -11.67 14.03
N THR A 385 -7.86 -12.74 13.60
CA THR A 385 -6.76 -13.39 14.34
C THR A 385 -5.43 -12.76 13.94
N TRP A 386 -4.67 -12.32 14.93
CA TRP A 386 -3.35 -11.75 14.75
C TRP A 386 -2.31 -12.71 15.32
N ASN A 387 -1.34 -13.13 14.52
CA ASN A 387 -0.33 -14.07 15.00
C ASN A 387 1.01 -13.88 14.31
N ASN A 388 2.10 -13.98 15.07
CA ASN A 388 3.46 -13.87 14.59
C ASN A 388 3.74 -12.56 13.83
N ILE A 389 3.69 -11.44 14.58
CA ILE A 389 4.02 -10.09 14.12
C ILE A 389 5.36 -9.69 14.72
N ILE A 390 6.35 -9.46 13.89
CA ILE A 390 7.72 -9.19 14.28
C ILE A 390 8.14 -7.80 13.84
N LEU A 391 8.55 -6.99 14.79
CA LEU A 391 9.25 -5.73 14.56
C LEU A 391 10.70 -5.93 15.01
N ARG A 392 11.65 -5.87 14.06
CA ARG A 392 13.08 -6.09 14.32
C ARG A 392 13.94 -4.96 13.80
N ASN A 393 14.88 -4.49 14.63
CA ASN A 393 15.77 -3.39 14.25
C ASN A 393 15.00 -2.15 13.75
N ILE A 394 14.03 -1.70 14.54
CA ILE A 394 13.22 -0.52 14.23
C ILE A 394 13.78 0.67 15.01
N THR A 395 14.06 1.75 14.31
CA THR A 395 14.44 3.02 14.94
C THR A 395 13.40 4.08 14.64
N VAL A 396 12.82 4.66 15.67
CA VAL A 396 11.89 5.78 15.58
C VAL A 396 12.55 7.00 16.21
N ASN A 397 12.79 8.02 15.43
CA ASN A 397 13.40 9.26 15.89
C ASN A 397 12.35 10.37 15.99
N GLU A 398 12.29 10.97 17.19
CA GLU A 398 11.54 12.21 17.47
C GLU A 398 10.05 12.17 17.02
N PRO A 399 9.29 11.10 17.32
CA PRO A 399 7.86 11.13 17.03
C PRO A 399 7.16 12.17 17.92
N HIS A 400 6.14 12.85 17.38
CA HIS A 400 5.47 13.93 18.13
C HIS A 400 4.62 13.41 19.30
N LEU A 401 4.17 12.17 19.23
CA LEU A 401 3.34 11.56 20.28
C LEU A 401 4.11 10.52 21.08
N SER A 402 3.45 9.96 22.09
CA SER A 402 3.96 8.81 22.86
C SER A 402 4.28 7.62 21.96
N PRO A 403 5.11 6.67 22.40
CA PRO A 403 5.77 5.67 21.54
C PRO A 403 4.89 4.90 20.55
N GLY A 404 3.67 4.51 20.95
CA GLY A 404 2.82 3.75 20.01
C GLY A 404 1.52 3.22 20.62
N VAL A 405 0.79 2.50 19.80
CA VAL A 405 -0.52 1.90 20.10
C VAL A 405 -0.51 0.43 19.65
N ILE A 406 -0.92 -0.48 20.53
CA ILE A 406 -1.06 -1.92 20.26
C ILE A 406 -2.35 -2.40 20.93
N LEU A 407 -3.44 -2.47 20.18
CA LEU A 407 -4.77 -2.76 20.71
C LEU A 407 -5.36 -4.02 20.08
N GLY A 408 -5.30 -5.11 20.82
CA GLY A 408 -5.93 -6.39 20.50
C GLY A 408 -7.20 -6.62 21.32
N ASN A 409 -8.02 -7.55 20.89
CA ASN A 409 -9.22 -7.95 21.61
C ASN A 409 -8.86 -8.94 22.74
N SER A 410 -9.28 -8.68 23.97
CA SER A 410 -8.96 -9.53 25.11
C SER A 410 -9.55 -10.95 25.00
N SER A 411 -10.65 -11.14 24.26
CA SER A 411 -11.24 -12.46 24.01
C SER A 411 -10.57 -13.22 22.87
N ASN A 412 -9.82 -12.53 22.01
CA ASN A 412 -9.02 -13.10 20.93
C ASN A 412 -7.72 -12.26 20.80
N PRO A 413 -6.77 -12.44 21.73
CA PRO A 413 -5.59 -11.60 21.82
C PRO A 413 -4.67 -11.79 20.62
N MET A 414 -3.89 -10.78 20.31
CA MET A 414 -2.78 -10.90 19.39
C MET A 414 -1.73 -11.83 19.97
N LEU A 415 -1.32 -12.85 19.23
CA LEU A 415 -0.36 -13.86 19.71
C LEU A 415 1.00 -13.69 19.04
N ASN A 416 2.06 -14.03 19.77
CA ASN A 416 3.43 -14.07 19.26
C ASN A 416 3.88 -12.72 18.64
N VAL A 417 3.57 -11.61 19.31
CA VAL A 417 4.07 -10.29 18.89
C VAL A 417 5.46 -10.08 19.46
N LEU A 418 6.44 -9.84 18.60
CA LEU A 418 7.84 -9.68 19.00
C LEU A 418 8.36 -8.29 18.65
N PHE A 419 8.86 -7.57 19.64
CA PHE A 419 9.69 -6.38 19.48
C PHE A 419 11.13 -6.75 19.81
N ASP A 420 11.99 -6.72 18.79
CA ASP A 420 13.40 -7.07 18.89
C ASP A 420 14.27 -5.91 18.41
N ASN A 421 14.95 -5.23 19.32
CA ASN A 421 15.67 -3.98 19.04
C ASN A 421 14.76 -2.88 18.47
N VAL A 422 13.64 -2.59 19.11
CA VAL A 422 12.74 -1.48 18.74
C VAL A 422 13.05 -0.27 19.61
N LEU A 423 13.67 0.74 19.03
CA LEU A 423 14.14 1.92 19.74
C LEU A 423 13.33 3.16 19.36
N VAL A 424 12.63 3.77 20.33
CA VAL A 424 11.96 5.06 20.14
C VAL A 424 12.73 6.14 20.87
N THR A 425 13.38 7.03 20.13
CA THR A 425 14.19 8.11 20.68
C THR A 425 13.42 9.42 20.76
N LYS A 426 13.56 10.14 21.87
CA LYS A 426 12.94 11.45 22.11
C LYS A 426 11.43 11.52 21.76
N PRO A 427 10.61 10.56 22.17
CA PRO A 427 9.18 10.59 21.85
C PRO A 427 8.49 11.79 22.49
N GLY A 428 7.37 12.19 21.91
CA GLY A 428 6.47 13.18 22.48
C GLY A 428 5.86 12.72 23.80
N PHE A 429 5.29 13.66 24.53
CA PHE A 429 4.69 13.40 25.83
C PHE A 429 3.23 12.96 25.75
N LEU A 430 2.50 13.47 24.76
CA LEU A 430 1.05 13.24 24.65
C LEU A 430 0.74 11.92 23.92
N PRO A 431 -0.37 11.26 24.26
CA PRO A 431 -1.23 11.56 25.40
C PRO A 431 -0.79 10.89 26.69
N TRP A 432 0.05 9.85 26.64
CA TRP A 432 0.34 8.96 27.78
C TRP A 432 1.74 9.09 28.38
N GLY A 433 2.56 9.99 27.87
CA GLY A 433 3.94 10.20 28.30
C GLY A 433 4.98 9.50 27.40
N LYS A 434 6.25 9.82 27.65
CA LYS A 434 7.37 9.44 26.79
C LYS A 434 7.73 7.95 26.78
N ARG A 435 7.19 7.16 27.69
CA ARG A 435 7.57 5.75 27.87
C ARG A 435 6.41 4.78 27.76
N TYR A 436 5.24 5.25 27.40
CA TYR A 436 4.03 4.44 27.45
C TYR A 436 3.46 4.17 26.07
N TYR A 437 3.26 2.90 25.74
CA TYR A 437 2.38 2.46 24.68
C TYR A 437 0.98 2.26 25.24
N ALA A 438 -0.07 2.68 24.50
CA ALA A 438 -1.40 2.17 24.75
C ALA A 438 -1.41 0.70 24.29
N CYS A 439 -1.57 -0.23 25.24
CA CYS A 439 -1.32 -1.64 24.96
C CYS A 439 -2.25 -2.53 25.76
N GLU A 440 -3.08 -3.32 25.06
CA GLU A 440 -3.99 -4.31 25.65
C GLU A 440 -4.30 -5.45 24.68
N GLY A 441 -4.80 -6.59 25.19
CA GLY A 441 -5.22 -7.74 24.38
C GLY A 441 -4.10 -8.34 23.53
N VAL A 442 -2.88 -8.39 24.04
CA VAL A 442 -1.69 -8.83 23.29
C VAL A 442 -0.81 -9.73 24.14
N GLU A 443 -0.38 -10.85 23.58
CA GLU A 443 0.68 -11.68 24.12
C GLU A 443 1.97 -11.40 23.34
N GLY A 444 2.82 -10.55 23.93
CA GLY A 444 4.03 -10.07 23.27
C GLY A 444 5.29 -10.24 24.09
N ILE A 445 6.43 -10.16 23.41
CA ILE A 445 7.77 -10.20 23.98
C ILE A 445 8.55 -8.98 23.50
N ALA A 446 9.21 -8.31 24.43
CA ALA A 446 10.22 -7.31 24.11
C ALA A 446 11.61 -7.85 24.48
N GLN A 447 12.54 -7.78 23.54
CA GLN A 447 13.93 -8.23 23.74
C GLN A 447 14.92 -7.29 23.05
N GLY A 448 16.20 -7.59 23.22
CA GLY A 448 17.28 -6.77 22.71
C GLY A 448 17.23 -5.35 23.26
N ASN A 449 17.66 -4.36 22.50
CA ASN A 449 17.63 -2.95 22.91
C ASN A 449 16.25 -2.30 22.66
N THR A 450 15.15 -2.97 23.04
CA THR A 450 13.80 -2.41 22.90
C THR A 450 13.53 -1.37 23.99
N GLN A 451 13.35 -0.11 23.61
CA GLN A 451 13.13 1.02 24.53
C GLN A 451 12.19 2.08 23.94
N PRO A 452 11.13 2.47 24.69
CA PRO A 452 10.62 1.79 25.87
C PRO A 452 9.91 0.47 25.47
N PRO A 453 9.93 -0.55 26.30
CA PRO A 453 9.16 -1.75 26.04
C PRO A 453 7.66 -1.48 26.22
N PRO A 454 6.76 -2.07 25.41
CA PRO A 454 5.33 -1.99 25.63
C PRO A 454 4.94 -2.59 26.99
N PRO A 455 4.08 -1.93 27.80
CA PRO A 455 3.82 -2.35 29.18
C PRO A 455 3.09 -3.70 29.29
N CYS A 456 2.43 -4.15 28.25
CA CYS A 456 1.76 -5.45 28.20
C CYS A 456 2.66 -6.60 27.73
N PHE A 457 3.92 -6.34 27.34
CA PHE A 457 4.84 -7.35 26.86
C PHE A 457 5.67 -7.96 28.00
N LYS A 458 6.01 -9.24 27.84
CA LYS A 458 7.02 -9.88 28.68
C LYS A 458 8.41 -9.43 28.22
N ILE A 459 9.23 -8.98 29.17
CA ILE A 459 10.61 -8.58 28.88
C ILE A 459 11.49 -9.82 29.00
N LYS A 460 12.21 -10.18 27.93
CA LYS A 460 13.29 -11.16 28.01
C LYS A 460 14.60 -10.44 28.31
N PRO A 461 15.28 -10.78 29.42
CA PRO A 461 16.63 -10.27 29.65
C PRO A 461 17.60 -10.77 28.56
N PHE A 462 18.67 -10.02 28.36
CA PHE A 462 19.79 -10.38 27.46
C PHE A 462 20.43 -11.71 27.84
#